data_3245b617b1be6364b21d70f7af7c0f13
#
_entry.id   3245b617b1be6364b21d70f7af7c0f13
#
_cell.length_a   1.000
_cell.length_b   1.000
_cell.length_c   1.000
_cell.angle_alpha   90.00
_cell.angle_beta   90.00
_cell.angle_gamma   90.00
#
_symmetry.space_group_name_H-M   'P 1'
#
loop_
_entity.id
_entity.type
_entity.pdbx_description
1 polymer ?
#
loop_
_entity_poly.entity_id
_entity_poly.type
_entity_poly.pdbx_seq_one_letter_code
_entity_poly.pdbx_strand_id
1 'polypeptide(L)'
;MITLEHVSKWYQSFQVLKDCSTEVAKGEVVVVCGPSGSGKSTLIKCVNGLEPFQEGSISVADVAVGDRKTDLPKLRARIGMVFQHFELFPHLTVMANLVLAQVKVLGRGRAESEQRGMKLLERVGLREHAAKFPGQLSGGQQQRVAIARALAMDPIAMLFDEPTSALDPEMINEVLDVMVALARDGMTMMVVTHEMGFARKVAHRVVFMDEGRIVEDAPTAEFFQKPRSDRAQIFLSKILQH
;
A
#
# COMPACT_ATOMS: atom_id res chain seq x y z
N MET A 1 -0.96 -10.35 11.64
CA MET A 1 -0.85 -8.89 11.84
C MET A 1 -1.99 -8.15 11.15
N ILE A 2 -2.27 -8.42 9.90
CA ILE A 2 -3.51 -8.03 9.20
C ILE A 2 -4.24 -9.32 8.90
N THR A 3 -5.54 -9.42 9.22
CA THR A 3 -6.35 -10.60 8.97
C THR A 3 -7.66 -10.16 8.34
N LEU A 4 -8.04 -10.79 7.25
CA LEU A 4 -9.32 -10.64 6.57
C LEU A 4 -10.00 -12.00 6.58
N GLU A 5 -11.26 -12.05 7.03
CA GLU A 5 -12.06 -13.28 7.12
C GLU A 5 -13.42 -13.06 6.47
N HIS A 6 -13.70 -13.79 5.39
CA HIS A 6 -14.98 -13.81 4.68
C HIS A 6 -15.49 -12.41 4.28
N VAL A 7 -14.56 -11.51 3.88
CA VAL A 7 -14.90 -10.11 3.58
C VAL A 7 -15.68 -9.99 2.29
N SER A 8 -16.88 -9.44 2.39
CA SER A 8 -17.73 -9.12 1.24
C SER A 8 -18.13 -7.66 1.26
N LYS A 9 -18.11 -7.02 0.08
CA LYS A 9 -18.42 -5.61 -0.10
C LYS A 9 -19.30 -5.36 -1.32
N TRP A 10 -20.28 -4.48 -1.13
CA TRP A 10 -21.16 -3.99 -2.19
C TRP A 10 -21.08 -2.47 -2.33
N TYR A 11 -21.14 -2.00 -3.57
CA TYR A 11 -21.54 -0.65 -3.91
C TYR A 11 -22.97 -0.70 -4.45
N GLN A 12 -23.95 -0.26 -3.66
CA GLN A 12 -25.37 -0.45 -3.93
C GLN A 12 -25.71 -1.94 -4.17
N SER A 13 -26.12 -2.33 -5.37
CA SER A 13 -26.43 -3.71 -5.75
C SER A 13 -25.24 -4.48 -6.34
N PHE A 14 -24.12 -3.80 -6.64
CA PHE A 14 -22.97 -4.43 -7.27
C PHE A 14 -21.98 -4.94 -6.22
N GLN A 15 -21.77 -6.27 -6.20
CA GLN A 15 -20.80 -6.90 -5.30
C GLN A 15 -19.39 -6.85 -5.87
N VAL A 16 -18.51 -6.10 -5.20
CA VAL A 16 -17.12 -5.90 -5.61
C VAL A 16 -16.18 -6.89 -4.94
N LEU A 17 -16.41 -7.24 -3.66
CA LEU A 17 -15.66 -8.27 -2.95
C LEU A 17 -16.60 -9.40 -2.56
N LYS A 18 -16.17 -10.64 -2.76
CA LYS A 18 -16.95 -11.85 -2.60
C LYS A 18 -16.17 -12.85 -1.75
N ASP A 19 -16.44 -12.87 -0.44
CA ASP A 19 -15.89 -13.87 0.48
C ASP A 19 -14.34 -13.92 0.46
N CYS A 20 -13.70 -12.77 0.60
CA CYS A 20 -12.25 -12.65 0.56
C CYS A 20 -11.63 -12.94 1.93
N SER A 21 -10.74 -13.93 2.00
CA SER A 21 -9.99 -14.28 3.22
C SER A 21 -8.51 -14.36 2.90
N THR A 22 -7.68 -13.64 3.66
CA THR A 22 -6.21 -13.69 3.61
C THR A 22 -5.63 -13.09 4.88
N GLU A 23 -4.36 -13.31 5.12
CA GLU A 23 -3.64 -12.72 6.25
C GLU A 23 -2.31 -12.12 5.81
N VAL A 24 -1.75 -11.22 6.60
CA VAL A 24 -0.38 -10.70 6.44
C VAL A 24 0.30 -10.78 7.79
N ALA A 25 1.36 -11.56 7.89
CA ALA A 25 2.16 -11.69 9.10
C ALA A 25 3.02 -10.42 9.33
N LYS A 26 3.53 -10.25 10.54
CA LYS A 26 4.46 -9.15 10.84
C LYS A 26 5.76 -9.32 10.05
N GLY A 27 6.19 -8.27 9.36
CA GLY A 27 7.38 -8.29 8.50
C GLY A 27 7.16 -8.96 7.15
N GLU A 28 5.95 -9.47 6.88
CA GLU A 28 5.63 -10.09 5.60
C GLU A 28 5.30 -9.03 4.54
N VAL A 29 5.70 -9.31 3.31
CA VAL A 29 5.31 -8.57 2.12
C VAL A 29 4.37 -9.43 1.30
N VAL A 30 3.11 -9.01 1.20
CA VAL A 30 2.08 -9.66 0.38
C VAL A 30 1.76 -8.77 -0.82
N VAL A 31 1.93 -9.31 -2.01
CA VAL A 31 1.53 -8.63 -3.25
C VAL A 31 0.14 -9.11 -3.67
N VAL A 32 -0.75 -8.16 -3.94
CA VAL A 32 -2.09 -8.41 -4.49
C VAL A 32 -2.09 -8.04 -5.96
N CYS A 33 -2.34 -9.01 -6.83
CA CYS A 33 -2.37 -8.81 -8.29
C CYS A 33 -3.66 -9.38 -8.90
N GLY A 34 -3.87 -9.09 -10.18
CA GLY A 34 -5.05 -9.56 -10.93
C GLY A 34 -5.53 -8.52 -11.95
N PRO A 35 -6.53 -8.85 -12.78
CA PRO A 35 -7.07 -7.95 -13.80
C PRO A 35 -7.60 -6.63 -13.21
N SER A 36 -7.70 -5.59 -14.04
CA SER A 36 -8.38 -4.35 -13.67
C SER A 36 -9.84 -4.65 -13.32
N GLY A 37 -10.36 -3.97 -12.28
CA GLY A 37 -11.73 -4.21 -11.80
C GLY A 37 -11.92 -5.46 -10.94
N SER A 38 -10.87 -6.25 -10.63
CA SER A 38 -11.01 -7.45 -9.78
C SER A 38 -11.19 -7.17 -8.28
N GLY A 39 -11.21 -5.90 -7.84
CA GLY A 39 -11.48 -5.52 -6.45
C GLY A 39 -10.24 -5.23 -5.59
N LYS A 40 -9.03 -5.28 -6.14
CA LYS A 40 -7.75 -5.09 -5.41
C LYS A 40 -7.70 -3.80 -4.58
N SER A 41 -7.95 -2.66 -5.24
CA SER A 41 -7.94 -1.34 -4.58
C SER A 41 -9.05 -1.22 -3.53
N THR A 42 -10.19 -1.85 -3.75
CA THR A 42 -11.27 -1.91 -2.75
C THR A 42 -10.85 -2.74 -1.54
N LEU A 43 -10.23 -3.91 -1.77
CA LEU A 43 -9.75 -4.78 -0.70
C LEU A 43 -8.77 -4.05 0.22
N ILE A 44 -7.75 -3.41 -0.35
CA ILE A 44 -6.73 -2.70 0.44
C ILE A 44 -7.31 -1.47 1.18
N LYS A 45 -8.30 -0.78 0.60
CA LYS A 45 -9.01 0.33 1.24
C LYS A 45 -9.92 -0.13 2.38
N CYS A 46 -10.42 -1.36 2.34
CA CYS A 46 -11.15 -1.94 3.47
C CYS A 46 -10.22 -2.19 4.67
N VAL A 47 -8.95 -2.55 4.44
CA VAL A 47 -7.97 -2.83 5.51
C VAL A 47 -7.72 -1.62 6.42
N ASN A 48 -7.70 -0.40 5.88
CA ASN A 48 -7.54 0.82 6.69
C ASN A 48 -8.86 1.53 7.00
N GLY A 49 -9.99 0.89 6.68
CA GLY A 49 -11.33 1.43 6.93
C GLY A 49 -11.69 2.66 6.08
N LEU A 50 -10.97 2.96 4.98
CA LEU A 50 -11.37 3.99 4.02
C LEU A 50 -12.64 3.59 3.28
N GLU A 51 -12.78 2.29 3.00
CA GLU A 51 -13.99 1.71 2.43
C GLU A 51 -14.65 0.80 3.46
N PRO A 52 -15.96 0.97 3.78
CA PRO A 52 -16.69 0.04 4.62
C PRO A 52 -16.97 -1.26 3.87
N PHE A 53 -16.96 -2.37 4.58
CA PHE A 53 -17.42 -3.67 4.09
C PHE A 53 -18.71 -4.08 4.81
N GLN A 54 -19.49 -4.99 4.25
CA GLN A 54 -20.81 -5.36 4.78
C GLN A 54 -20.81 -6.70 5.50
N GLU A 55 -19.93 -7.65 5.09
CA GLU A 55 -19.83 -8.98 5.69
C GLU A 55 -18.38 -9.34 5.97
N GLY A 56 -18.19 -10.25 6.90
CA GLY A 56 -16.87 -10.72 7.33
C GLY A 56 -16.25 -9.86 8.41
N SER A 57 -14.95 -10.04 8.61
CA SER A 57 -14.16 -9.29 9.58
C SER A 57 -12.81 -8.88 9.02
N ILE A 58 -12.31 -7.72 9.44
CA ILE A 58 -10.94 -7.27 9.19
C ILE A 58 -10.35 -6.81 10.53
N SER A 59 -9.15 -7.31 10.84
CA SER A 59 -8.39 -6.84 11.99
C SER A 59 -6.98 -6.42 11.60
N VAL A 60 -6.45 -5.39 12.26
CA VAL A 60 -5.06 -4.92 12.12
C VAL A 60 -4.47 -4.77 13.52
N ALA A 61 -3.43 -5.57 13.82
CA ALA A 61 -2.79 -5.61 15.14
C ALA A 61 -3.84 -5.67 16.27
N ASP A 62 -4.76 -6.64 16.17
CA ASP A 62 -5.83 -6.91 17.14
C ASP A 62 -6.91 -5.83 17.27
N VAL A 63 -6.93 -4.83 16.36
CA VAL A 63 -7.98 -3.82 16.26
C VAL A 63 -8.94 -4.18 15.13
N ALA A 64 -10.21 -4.42 15.45
CA ALA A 64 -11.25 -4.71 14.46
C ALA A 64 -11.62 -3.46 13.65
N VAL A 65 -11.44 -3.47 12.34
CA VAL A 65 -11.65 -2.31 11.46
C VAL A 65 -13.13 -1.96 11.32
N GLY A 66 -14.01 -2.95 11.29
CA GLY A 66 -15.47 -2.79 11.09
C GLY A 66 -16.29 -2.52 12.35
N ASP A 67 -15.70 -2.53 13.54
CA ASP A 67 -16.42 -2.28 14.78
C ASP A 67 -16.78 -0.80 14.91
N ARG A 68 -18.04 -0.51 15.25
CA ARG A 68 -18.54 0.86 15.50
C ARG A 68 -17.81 1.59 16.64
N LYS A 69 -17.18 0.85 17.56
CA LYS A 69 -16.40 1.40 18.68
C LYS A 69 -14.95 1.69 18.29
N THR A 70 -14.50 1.26 17.13
CA THR A 70 -13.14 1.49 16.69
C THR A 70 -12.90 2.96 16.33
N ASP A 71 -11.90 3.55 16.95
CA ASP A 71 -11.38 4.87 16.61
C ASP A 71 -10.56 4.75 15.30
N LEU A 72 -11.26 4.87 14.15
CA LEU A 72 -10.64 4.78 12.82
C LEU A 72 -9.52 5.80 12.60
N PRO A 73 -9.62 7.08 13.02
CA PRO A 73 -8.49 8.01 12.97
C PRO A 73 -7.25 7.48 13.66
N LYS A 74 -7.40 6.89 14.85
CA LYS A 74 -6.30 6.32 15.61
C LYS A 74 -5.70 5.07 14.95
N LEU A 75 -6.54 4.22 14.37
CA LEU A 75 -6.09 3.07 13.58
C LEU A 75 -5.31 3.53 12.34
N ARG A 76 -5.86 4.49 11.57
CA ARG A 76 -5.23 5.02 10.35
C ARG A 76 -3.90 5.71 10.63
N ALA A 77 -3.74 6.32 11.80
CA ALA A 77 -2.46 6.90 12.22
C ALA A 77 -1.34 5.85 12.34
N ARG A 78 -1.70 4.56 12.53
CA ARG A 78 -0.76 3.44 12.68
C ARG A 78 -0.54 2.65 11.37
N ILE A 79 -1.29 2.96 10.31
CA ILE A 79 -1.21 2.28 9.02
C ILE A 79 -0.85 3.30 7.96
N GLY A 80 0.33 3.17 7.35
CA GLY A 80 0.71 4.00 6.22
C GLY A 80 -0.07 3.60 4.97
N MET A 81 -0.59 4.56 4.23
CA MET A 81 -1.25 4.34 2.94
C MET A 81 -0.62 5.21 1.88
N VAL A 82 -0.25 4.58 0.77
CA VAL A 82 0.29 5.23 -0.43
C VAL A 82 -0.65 4.94 -1.59
N PHE A 83 -1.12 5.99 -2.24
CA PHE A 83 -2.11 5.94 -3.30
C PHE A 83 -1.45 6.05 -4.68
N GLN A 84 -2.20 5.69 -5.71
CA GLN A 84 -1.83 5.82 -7.11
C GLN A 84 -1.51 7.29 -7.50
N HIS A 85 -2.26 8.25 -6.98
CA HIS A 85 -2.15 9.69 -7.28
C HIS A 85 -1.55 10.47 -6.11
N PHE A 86 -0.40 10.06 -5.59
CA PHE A 86 0.43 10.74 -4.58
C PHE A 86 -0.28 11.36 -3.37
N GLU A 87 -1.42 12.04 -3.58
CA GLU A 87 -2.28 12.69 -2.57
C GLU A 87 -1.52 13.68 -1.66
N LEU A 88 -0.54 14.39 -2.21
CA LEU A 88 0.18 15.44 -1.51
C LEU A 88 -0.65 16.71 -1.41
N PHE A 89 -0.51 17.45 -0.33
CA PHE A 89 -1.10 18.78 -0.18
C PHE A 89 -0.37 19.78 -1.08
N PRO A 90 -0.97 20.26 -2.19
CA PRO A 90 -0.25 21.04 -3.20
C PRO A 90 0.18 22.43 -2.72
N HIS A 91 -0.51 22.97 -1.71
CA HIS A 91 -0.24 24.26 -1.09
C HIS A 91 0.78 24.22 0.04
N LEU A 92 1.29 23.04 0.38
CA LEU A 92 2.32 22.81 1.39
C LEU A 92 3.63 22.41 0.72
N THR A 93 4.75 22.83 1.32
CA THR A 93 6.06 22.34 0.90
C THR A 93 6.19 20.83 1.17
N VAL A 94 7.18 20.18 0.57
CA VAL A 94 7.52 18.77 0.82
C VAL A 94 7.71 18.53 2.32
N MET A 95 8.53 19.35 3.00
CA MET A 95 8.73 19.22 4.44
C MET A 95 7.42 19.42 5.22
N ALA A 96 6.61 20.39 4.86
CA ALA A 96 5.33 20.64 5.54
C ALA A 96 4.35 19.48 5.37
N ASN A 97 4.35 18.79 4.21
CA ASN A 97 3.59 17.56 4.00
C ASN A 97 3.98 16.45 4.98
N LEU A 98 5.27 16.29 5.28
CA LEU A 98 5.75 15.27 6.22
C LEU A 98 5.49 15.65 7.69
N VAL A 99 5.54 16.94 8.01
CA VAL A 99 5.44 17.45 9.40
C VAL A 99 4.00 17.53 9.89
N LEU A 100 3.05 17.85 9.01
CA LEU A 100 1.67 18.18 9.39
C LEU A 100 1.02 17.10 10.26
N ALA A 101 1.03 15.85 9.82
CA ALA A 101 0.39 14.75 10.53
C ALA A 101 1.14 14.39 11.82
N GLN A 102 2.46 14.46 11.85
CA GLN A 102 3.26 14.23 13.05
C GLN A 102 2.88 15.19 14.18
N VAL A 103 2.72 16.49 13.84
CA VAL A 103 2.36 17.52 14.83
C VAL A 103 0.87 17.41 15.22
N LYS A 104 -0.03 17.31 14.24
CA LYS A 104 -1.48 17.40 14.48
C LYS A 104 -2.10 16.12 15.02
N VAL A 105 -1.58 14.95 14.64
CA VAL A 105 -2.15 13.65 15.02
C VAL A 105 -1.34 12.98 16.13
N LEU A 106 0.00 12.99 16.03
CA LEU A 106 0.87 12.35 17.03
C LEU A 106 1.28 13.30 18.16
N GLY A 107 1.02 14.61 18.05
CA GLY A 107 1.42 15.60 19.06
C GLY A 107 2.93 15.83 19.18
N ARG A 108 3.72 15.42 18.18
CA ARG A 108 5.17 15.62 18.18
C ARG A 108 5.53 17.10 18.11
N GLY A 109 6.62 17.47 18.76
CA GLY A 109 7.20 18.80 18.61
C GLY A 109 7.59 19.09 17.15
N ARG A 110 7.44 20.35 16.72
CA ARG A 110 7.73 20.74 15.34
C ARG A 110 9.20 20.47 14.94
N ALA A 111 10.15 20.84 15.80
CA ALA A 111 11.57 20.63 15.53
C ALA A 111 11.93 19.13 15.38
N GLU A 112 11.36 18.28 16.24
CA GLU A 112 11.51 16.83 16.16
C GLU A 112 10.92 16.29 14.86
N SER A 113 9.72 16.76 14.46
CA SER A 113 9.03 16.36 13.23
C SER A 113 9.82 16.77 11.99
N GLU A 114 10.43 17.96 11.97
CA GLU A 114 11.29 18.45 10.89
C GLU A 114 12.59 17.62 10.79
N GLN A 115 13.24 17.35 11.92
CA GLN A 115 14.45 16.50 11.95
C GLN A 115 14.15 15.09 11.39
N ARG A 116 13.03 14.51 11.82
CA ARG A 116 12.58 13.21 11.32
C ARG A 116 12.22 13.27 9.83
N GLY A 117 11.50 14.31 9.41
CA GLY A 117 11.18 14.56 8.01
C GLY A 117 12.42 14.61 7.13
N MET A 118 13.49 15.32 7.57
CA MET A 118 14.75 15.37 6.83
C MET A 118 15.42 14.00 6.68
N LYS A 119 15.43 13.17 7.73
CA LYS A 119 15.96 11.80 7.65
C LYS A 119 15.19 10.93 6.66
N LEU A 120 13.85 11.07 6.64
CA LEU A 120 13.00 10.34 5.70
C LEU A 120 13.19 10.83 4.26
N LEU A 121 13.32 12.14 4.04
CA LEU A 121 13.63 12.69 2.72
C LEU A 121 14.99 12.22 2.23
N GLU A 122 16.00 12.15 3.10
CA GLU A 122 17.30 11.58 2.77
C GLU A 122 17.19 10.10 2.37
N ARG A 123 16.40 9.32 3.12
CA ARG A 123 16.15 7.90 2.83
C ARG A 123 15.52 7.67 1.45
N VAL A 124 14.66 8.58 0.98
CA VAL A 124 14.05 8.50 -0.34
C VAL A 124 14.78 9.33 -1.42
N GLY A 125 15.99 9.85 -1.11
CA GLY A 125 16.84 10.59 -2.04
C GLY A 125 16.34 11.98 -2.41
N LEU A 126 15.58 12.65 -1.52
CA LEU A 126 14.92 13.93 -1.81
C LEU A 126 15.22 15.04 -0.78
N ARG A 127 16.34 14.92 -0.04
CA ARG A 127 16.72 15.90 0.99
C ARG A 127 16.69 17.35 0.47
N GLU A 128 17.29 17.57 -0.70
CA GLU A 128 17.42 18.90 -1.33
C GLU A 128 16.07 19.48 -1.80
N HIS A 129 15.00 18.67 -1.78
CA HIS A 129 13.67 19.08 -2.23
C HIS A 129 12.75 19.50 -1.08
N ALA A 130 13.23 19.54 0.16
CA ALA A 130 12.42 19.81 1.36
C ALA A 130 11.60 21.11 1.30
N ALA A 131 12.14 22.17 0.69
CA ALA A 131 11.49 23.47 0.55
C ALA A 131 10.61 23.62 -0.71
N LYS A 132 10.67 22.64 -1.64
CA LYS A 132 9.85 22.68 -2.86
C LYS A 132 8.39 22.35 -2.58
N PHE A 133 7.52 22.76 -3.50
CA PHE A 133 6.11 22.36 -3.52
C PHE A 133 5.92 21.13 -4.44
N PRO A 134 4.86 20.31 -4.23
CA PRO A 134 4.59 19.13 -5.06
C PRO A 134 4.62 19.39 -6.56
N GLY A 135 4.02 20.49 -7.03
CA GLY A 135 4.01 20.86 -8.45
C GLY A 135 5.39 21.16 -9.06
N GLN A 136 6.45 21.23 -8.25
CA GLN A 136 7.83 21.43 -8.71
C GLN A 136 8.61 20.09 -8.79
N LEU A 137 7.95 18.96 -8.54
CA LEU A 137 8.52 17.63 -8.50
C LEU A 137 8.01 16.78 -9.67
N SER A 138 8.84 15.85 -10.16
CA SER A 138 8.38 14.79 -11.07
C SER A 138 7.40 13.84 -10.36
N GLY A 139 6.63 13.06 -11.12
CA GLY A 139 5.71 12.07 -10.56
C GLY A 139 6.39 11.08 -9.61
N GLY A 140 7.54 10.53 -10.01
CA GLY A 140 8.32 9.63 -9.16
C GLY A 140 8.86 10.29 -7.89
N GLN A 141 9.24 11.58 -7.96
CA GLN A 141 9.62 12.36 -6.78
C GLN A 141 8.42 12.58 -5.85
N GLN A 142 7.25 12.92 -6.39
CA GLN A 142 6.02 13.07 -5.60
C GLN A 142 5.64 11.77 -4.90
N GLN A 143 5.74 10.64 -5.58
CA GLN A 143 5.45 9.33 -4.99
C GLN A 143 6.42 8.98 -3.87
N ARG A 144 7.70 9.25 -4.03
CA ARG A 144 8.70 9.05 -2.96
C ARG A 144 8.44 9.97 -1.76
N VAL A 145 7.97 11.20 -1.98
CA VAL A 145 7.51 12.08 -0.89
C VAL A 145 6.27 11.49 -0.20
N ALA A 146 5.31 10.92 -0.94
CA ALA A 146 4.12 10.27 -0.36
C ALA A 146 4.51 9.08 0.51
N ILE A 147 5.48 8.27 0.08
CA ILE A 147 6.05 7.18 0.90
C ILE A 147 6.70 7.74 2.17
N ALA A 148 7.55 8.77 2.05
CA ALA A 148 8.20 9.40 3.21
C ALA A 148 7.18 9.99 4.20
N ARG A 149 6.11 10.62 3.69
CA ARG A 149 5.01 11.14 4.51
C ARG A 149 4.30 10.03 5.28
N ALA A 150 4.00 8.90 4.64
CA ALA A 150 3.39 7.76 5.32
C ALA A 150 4.32 7.19 6.40
N LEU A 151 5.61 7.06 6.13
CA LEU A 151 6.62 6.60 7.10
C LEU A 151 6.83 7.55 8.29
N ALA A 152 6.55 8.85 8.11
CA ALA A 152 6.69 9.84 9.18
C ALA A 152 5.77 9.58 10.37
N MET A 153 4.70 8.80 10.19
CA MET A 153 3.75 8.41 11.24
C MET A 153 4.18 7.18 12.04
N ASP A 154 5.35 6.57 11.79
CA ASP A 154 5.81 5.30 12.40
C ASP A 154 4.80 4.16 12.24
N PRO A 155 4.38 3.87 11.02
CA PRO A 155 3.34 2.89 10.80
C PRO A 155 3.83 1.47 11.13
N ILE A 156 2.91 0.65 11.64
CA ILE A 156 3.15 -0.77 11.88
C ILE A 156 3.04 -1.63 10.61
N ALA A 157 2.36 -1.08 9.59
CA ALA A 157 2.24 -1.67 8.26
C ALA A 157 2.08 -0.57 7.20
N MET A 158 2.50 -0.86 5.98
CA MET A 158 2.35 0.00 4.82
C MET A 158 1.44 -0.67 3.79
N LEU A 159 0.45 0.07 3.32
CA LEU A 159 -0.46 -0.31 2.24
C LEU A 159 -0.13 0.50 1.00
N PHE A 160 0.02 -0.16 -0.15
CA PHE A 160 0.30 0.48 -1.42
C PHE A 160 -0.78 0.14 -2.44
N ASP A 161 -1.49 1.13 -2.94
CA ASP A 161 -2.52 0.98 -3.98
C ASP A 161 -1.98 1.47 -5.32
N GLU A 162 -1.42 0.55 -6.12
CA GLU A 162 -0.83 0.80 -7.45
C GLU A 162 0.16 1.99 -7.48
N PRO A 163 1.22 1.98 -6.66
CA PRO A 163 2.08 3.15 -6.44
C PRO A 163 2.88 3.61 -7.67
N THR A 164 2.91 2.84 -8.74
CA THR A 164 3.68 3.13 -9.96
C THR A 164 2.80 3.39 -11.20
N SER A 165 1.50 3.13 -11.13
CA SER A 165 0.62 3.15 -12.32
C SER A 165 0.38 4.55 -12.91
N ALA A 166 0.65 5.61 -12.16
CA ALA A 166 0.56 7.00 -12.63
C ALA A 166 1.93 7.60 -13.02
N LEU A 167 2.97 6.75 -13.17
CA LEU A 167 4.34 7.17 -13.43
C LEU A 167 4.79 6.81 -14.83
N ASP A 168 5.67 7.65 -15.38
CA ASP A 168 6.42 7.31 -16.58
C ASP A 168 7.39 6.15 -16.30
N PRO A 169 7.66 5.27 -17.30
CA PRO A 169 8.48 4.07 -17.10
C PRO A 169 9.87 4.35 -16.50
N GLU A 170 10.47 5.50 -16.83
CA GLU A 170 11.78 5.91 -16.32
C GLU A 170 11.79 6.16 -14.80
N MET A 171 10.63 6.52 -14.22
CA MET A 171 10.49 6.86 -12.80
C MET A 171 10.09 5.68 -11.92
N ILE A 172 9.60 4.59 -12.51
CA ILE A 172 9.09 3.42 -11.79
C ILE A 172 10.17 2.82 -10.90
N ASN A 173 11.36 2.61 -11.43
CA ASN A 173 12.44 1.94 -10.72
C ASN A 173 12.86 2.69 -9.43
N GLU A 174 12.89 4.03 -9.45
CA GLU A 174 13.22 4.84 -8.28
C GLU A 174 12.25 4.62 -7.11
N VAL A 175 10.95 4.46 -7.41
CA VAL A 175 9.92 4.18 -6.41
C VAL A 175 10.01 2.73 -5.92
N LEU A 176 10.20 1.77 -6.84
CA LEU A 176 10.35 0.36 -6.48
C LEU A 176 11.60 0.11 -5.62
N ASP A 177 12.71 0.80 -5.87
CA ASP A 177 13.93 0.67 -5.05
C ASP A 177 13.70 1.13 -3.61
N VAL A 178 12.94 2.20 -3.39
CA VAL A 178 12.51 2.59 -2.04
C VAL A 178 11.67 1.50 -1.39
N MET A 179 10.70 0.91 -2.12
CA MET A 179 9.86 -0.17 -1.58
C MET A 179 10.67 -1.45 -1.29
N VAL A 180 11.65 -1.77 -2.13
CA VAL A 180 12.60 -2.89 -1.88
C VAL A 180 13.39 -2.66 -0.60
N ALA A 181 13.87 -1.44 -0.36
CA ALA A 181 14.57 -1.11 0.87
C ALA A 181 13.67 -1.27 2.10
N LEU A 182 12.39 -0.84 2.03
CA LEU A 182 11.42 -1.04 3.10
C LEU A 182 11.17 -2.52 3.40
N ALA A 183 11.07 -3.36 2.36
CA ALA A 183 10.90 -4.81 2.51
C ALA A 183 12.11 -5.43 3.23
N ARG A 184 13.33 -5.05 2.85
CA ARG A 184 14.58 -5.53 3.49
C ARG A 184 14.70 -5.11 4.95
N ASP A 185 14.14 -3.96 5.31
CA ASP A 185 14.10 -3.48 6.69
C ASP A 185 13.02 -4.18 7.53
N GLY A 186 12.30 -5.16 6.98
CA GLY A 186 11.27 -5.92 7.66
C GLY A 186 9.94 -5.19 7.83
N MET A 187 9.66 -4.18 7.00
CA MET A 187 8.36 -3.51 7.00
C MET A 187 7.26 -4.47 6.55
N THR A 188 6.19 -4.57 7.34
CA THR A 188 4.98 -5.29 6.93
C THR A 188 4.30 -4.53 5.79
N MET A 189 4.07 -5.17 4.65
CA MET A 189 3.50 -4.49 3.48
C MET A 189 2.42 -5.32 2.80
N MET A 190 1.34 -4.65 2.39
CA MET A 190 0.37 -5.17 1.44
C MET A 190 0.38 -4.26 0.21
N VAL A 191 0.68 -4.81 -0.97
CA VAL A 191 1.00 -4.02 -2.16
C VAL A 191 0.13 -4.47 -3.33
N VAL A 192 -0.77 -3.62 -3.78
CA VAL A 192 -1.47 -3.79 -5.06
C VAL A 192 -0.56 -3.27 -6.17
N THR A 193 -0.17 -4.13 -7.10
CA THR A 193 0.73 -3.73 -8.20
C THR A 193 0.62 -4.64 -9.41
N HIS A 194 1.01 -4.12 -10.57
CA HIS A 194 1.23 -4.86 -11.81
C HIS A 194 2.73 -5.14 -12.08
N GLU A 195 3.61 -4.67 -11.19
CA GLU A 195 5.06 -4.83 -11.31
C GLU A 195 5.50 -6.22 -10.85
N MET A 196 5.40 -7.22 -11.75
CA MET A 196 5.70 -8.62 -11.40
C MET A 196 7.19 -8.86 -11.12
N GLY A 197 8.08 -8.05 -11.69
CA GLY A 197 9.51 -8.06 -11.34
C GLY A 197 9.77 -7.67 -9.89
N PHE A 198 9.07 -6.65 -9.39
CA PHE A 198 9.10 -6.28 -7.98
C PHE A 198 8.51 -7.39 -7.10
N ALA A 199 7.35 -7.95 -7.46
CA ALA A 199 6.72 -9.03 -6.72
C ALA A 199 7.67 -10.24 -6.55
N ARG A 200 8.33 -10.68 -7.62
CA ARG A 200 9.33 -11.76 -7.57
C ARG A 200 10.51 -11.46 -6.64
N LYS A 201 10.92 -10.20 -6.55
CA LYS A 201 12.11 -9.78 -5.80
C LYS A 201 11.89 -9.69 -4.29
N VAL A 202 10.69 -9.29 -3.86
CA VAL A 202 10.45 -8.95 -2.44
C VAL A 202 9.23 -9.59 -1.80
N ALA A 203 8.25 -10.05 -2.58
CA ALA A 203 7.06 -10.64 -2.00
C ALA A 203 7.36 -12.01 -1.37
N HIS A 204 6.81 -12.26 -0.20
CA HIS A 204 6.79 -13.57 0.42
C HIS A 204 5.64 -14.41 -0.15
N ARG A 205 4.49 -13.78 -0.37
CA ARG A 205 3.28 -14.37 -0.93
C ARG A 205 2.65 -13.46 -1.98
N VAL A 206 1.93 -14.09 -2.89
CA VAL A 206 1.11 -13.41 -3.91
C VAL A 206 -0.34 -13.84 -3.76
N VAL A 207 -1.22 -12.86 -3.65
CA VAL A 207 -2.68 -13.01 -3.65
C VAL A 207 -3.18 -12.59 -5.02
N PHE A 208 -3.69 -13.55 -5.79
CA PHE A 208 -4.28 -13.29 -7.09
C PHE A 208 -5.80 -13.14 -6.97
N MET A 209 -6.31 -12.00 -7.41
CA MET A 209 -7.74 -11.69 -7.40
C MET A 209 -8.33 -11.68 -8.80
N ASP A 210 -9.53 -12.26 -8.94
CA ASP A 210 -10.35 -12.16 -10.14
C ASP A 210 -11.83 -12.10 -9.76
N GLU A 211 -12.61 -11.27 -10.47
CA GLU A 211 -14.05 -11.11 -10.30
C GLU A 211 -14.52 -10.91 -8.83
N GLY A 212 -13.73 -10.20 -8.06
CA GLY A 212 -14.01 -9.89 -6.65
C GLY A 212 -13.65 -10.99 -5.66
N ARG A 213 -12.98 -12.06 -6.09
CA ARG A 213 -12.57 -13.19 -5.25
C ARG A 213 -11.05 -13.31 -5.18
N ILE A 214 -10.55 -13.84 -4.08
CA ILE A 214 -9.20 -14.38 -4.03
C ILE A 214 -9.24 -15.76 -4.66
N VAL A 215 -8.62 -15.88 -5.83
CA VAL A 215 -8.59 -17.13 -6.62
C VAL A 215 -7.39 -17.99 -6.24
N GLU A 216 -6.28 -17.34 -5.90
CA GLU A 216 -5.07 -18.01 -5.46
C GLU A 216 -4.33 -17.15 -4.42
N ASP A 217 -3.84 -17.79 -3.38
CA ASP A 217 -2.98 -17.21 -2.35
C ASP A 217 -1.84 -18.21 -2.12
N ALA A 218 -0.64 -17.87 -2.56
CA ALA A 218 0.48 -18.80 -2.60
C ALA A 218 1.83 -18.14 -2.33
N PRO A 219 2.83 -18.89 -1.84
CA PRO A 219 4.22 -18.42 -1.79
C PRO A 219 4.68 -17.94 -3.18
N THR A 220 5.47 -16.87 -3.20
CA THR A 220 5.90 -16.21 -4.45
C THR A 220 6.53 -17.18 -5.46
N ALA A 221 7.43 -18.07 -4.99
CA ALA A 221 8.07 -19.03 -5.87
C ALA A 221 7.05 -19.97 -6.54
N GLU A 222 6.06 -20.45 -5.76
CA GLU A 222 5.01 -21.34 -6.26
C GLU A 222 4.11 -20.64 -7.26
N PHE A 223 3.63 -19.43 -6.94
CA PHE A 223 2.79 -18.63 -7.81
C PHE A 223 3.42 -18.37 -9.19
N PHE A 224 4.72 -18.05 -9.24
CA PHE A 224 5.39 -17.75 -10.51
C PHE A 224 5.87 -18.98 -11.29
N GLN A 225 6.14 -20.11 -10.62
CA GLN A 225 6.64 -21.31 -11.30
C GLN A 225 5.51 -22.23 -11.72
N LYS A 226 4.49 -22.40 -10.86
CA LYS A 226 3.39 -23.34 -11.08
C LYS A 226 2.11 -22.80 -10.45
N PRO A 227 1.50 -21.74 -11.01
CA PRO A 227 0.22 -21.22 -10.53
C PRO A 227 -0.84 -22.32 -10.60
N ARG A 228 -1.64 -22.43 -9.54
CA ARG A 228 -2.62 -23.51 -9.38
C ARG A 228 -3.88 -23.28 -10.20
N SER A 229 -4.30 -21.99 -10.32
CA SER A 229 -5.53 -21.65 -11.04
C SER A 229 -5.25 -21.36 -12.52
N ASP A 230 -6.11 -21.84 -13.42
CA ASP A 230 -6.04 -21.56 -14.85
C ASP A 230 -6.07 -20.04 -15.11
N ARG A 231 -6.82 -19.30 -14.30
CA ARG A 231 -6.92 -17.84 -14.41
C ARG A 231 -5.60 -17.14 -14.09
N ALA A 232 -4.87 -17.58 -13.06
CA ALA A 232 -3.54 -17.07 -12.74
C ALA A 232 -2.53 -17.42 -13.84
N GLN A 233 -2.59 -18.64 -14.42
CA GLN A 233 -1.75 -19.05 -15.55
C GLN A 233 -1.94 -18.14 -16.76
N ILE A 234 -3.20 -17.89 -17.15
CA ILE A 234 -3.54 -16.99 -18.27
C ILE A 234 -3.08 -15.55 -17.97
N PHE A 235 -3.25 -15.08 -16.76
CA PHE A 235 -2.81 -13.74 -16.33
C PHE A 235 -1.29 -13.60 -16.45
N LEU A 236 -0.54 -14.54 -15.87
CA LEU A 236 0.93 -14.52 -15.90
C LEU A 236 1.48 -14.65 -17.32
N SER A 237 0.88 -15.50 -18.17
CA SER A 237 1.33 -15.66 -19.56
C SER A 237 1.24 -14.35 -20.36
N LYS A 238 0.25 -13.50 -20.08
CA LYS A 238 0.09 -12.20 -20.74
C LYS A 238 1.09 -11.14 -20.25
N ILE A 239 1.38 -11.13 -18.93
CA ILE A 239 2.25 -10.10 -18.34
C ILE A 239 3.73 -10.42 -18.52
N LEU A 240 4.11 -11.69 -18.53
CA LEU A 240 5.51 -12.11 -18.65
C LEU A 240 6.01 -12.14 -20.11
N GLN A 241 5.15 -11.90 -21.10
CA GLN A 241 5.49 -11.78 -22.52
C GLN A 241 5.87 -10.35 -22.93
N HIS A 242 5.75 -9.39 -22.02
CA HIS A 242 6.17 -8.00 -22.15
C HIS A 242 7.34 -7.69 -21.21
#